data_d06d9f759b83e93908178b0a3edb1327
#
_entry.id   d06d9f759b83e93908178b0a3edb1327
#
_cell.length_a   1.000
_cell.length_b   1.000
_cell.length_c   1.000
_cell.angle_alpha   90.00
_cell.angle_beta   90.00
_cell.angle_gamma   90.00
#
_symmetry.space_group_name_H-M   'P 1'
#
loop_
_entity.id
_entity.type
_entity.pdbx_description
1 polymer ?
#
loop_
_entity_poly.entity_id
_entity_poly.type
_entity_poly.pdbx_seq_one_letter_code
_entity_poly.pdbx_strand_id
1 'polypeptide(L)'
;MEARTPGAKLAGPGEHVFDMHKVNQIMGGPGYSPVFGGCVEGERMIVALMRYPAGKPSDAHSHPNEQWIYVLEGELEMEFDGKWYRGGPGHCFYVPANKVHKARNEGARDCVFFTCKDASHGLHGKKA
;
A
#
# COMPACT_ATOMS: atom_id res chain seq x y z
N MET A 1 19.69 -13.01 0.05
CA MET A 1 18.57 -12.51 0.86
C MET A 1 17.36 -12.28 -0.04
N GLU A 2 16.22 -12.71 0.38
CA GLU A 2 14.98 -12.55 -0.38
C GLU A 2 14.15 -11.40 0.17
N ALA A 3 13.30 -10.82 -0.69
CA ALA A 3 12.32 -9.85 -0.24
C ALA A 3 11.33 -10.52 0.74
N ARG A 4 10.82 -9.74 1.68
CA ARG A 4 9.82 -10.20 2.66
C ARG A 4 8.46 -10.42 2.01
N THR A 5 8.19 -9.68 0.93
CA THR A 5 6.93 -9.76 0.20
C THR A 5 7.11 -10.62 -1.04
N PRO A 6 6.30 -11.68 -1.25
CA PRO A 6 6.39 -12.47 -2.47
C PRO A 6 6.25 -11.61 -3.73
N GLY A 7 7.19 -11.74 -4.65
CA GLY A 7 7.19 -11.00 -5.90
C GLY A 7 7.79 -9.60 -5.85
N ALA A 8 8.09 -9.07 -4.67
CA ALA A 8 8.73 -7.76 -4.54
C ALA A 8 10.20 -7.82 -4.94
N LYS A 9 10.75 -6.67 -5.34
CA LYS A 9 12.16 -6.51 -5.67
C LYS A 9 12.92 -6.09 -4.43
N LEU A 10 13.95 -6.83 -4.05
CA LEU A 10 14.86 -6.40 -3.00
C LEU A 10 15.96 -5.53 -3.63
N ALA A 11 16.14 -4.32 -3.10
CA ALA A 11 17.20 -3.42 -3.57
C ALA A 11 18.59 -4.04 -3.25
N GLY A 12 19.39 -4.22 -4.27
CA GLY A 12 20.73 -4.78 -4.15
C GLY A 12 21.82 -3.73 -4.13
N PRO A 13 23.09 -4.15 -3.92
CA PRO A 13 24.22 -3.23 -3.97
C PRO A 13 24.28 -2.50 -5.31
N GLY A 14 24.45 -1.18 -5.26
CA GLY A 14 24.56 -0.35 -6.46
C GLY A 14 23.24 -0.03 -7.14
N GLU A 15 22.13 -0.53 -6.65
CA GLU A 15 20.81 -0.24 -7.20
C GLU A 15 20.16 0.91 -6.42
N HIS A 16 19.97 2.04 -7.09
CA HIS A 16 19.44 3.25 -6.43
C HIS A 16 18.24 3.87 -7.13
N VAL A 17 17.89 3.38 -8.33
CA VAL A 17 16.77 3.89 -9.12
C VAL A 17 15.93 2.72 -9.63
N PHE A 18 14.63 2.81 -9.42
CA PHE A 18 13.69 1.75 -9.82
C PHE A 18 12.54 2.36 -10.60
N ASP A 19 12.20 1.76 -11.73
CA ASP A 19 10.99 2.11 -12.45
C ASP A 19 9.82 1.34 -11.83
N MET A 20 9.04 2.02 -11.00
CA MET A 20 7.97 1.38 -10.24
C MET A 20 6.83 0.85 -11.10
N HIS A 21 6.73 1.31 -12.35
CA HIS A 21 5.74 0.78 -13.28
C HIS A 21 6.19 -0.52 -13.94
N LYS A 22 7.48 -0.82 -13.91
CA LYS A 22 8.09 -1.96 -14.62
C LYS A 22 8.76 -2.98 -13.72
N VAL A 23 9.10 -2.61 -12.49
CA VAL A 23 9.89 -3.48 -11.60
C VAL A 23 9.18 -4.79 -11.29
N ASN A 24 7.88 -4.73 -11.07
CA ASN A 24 6.97 -5.86 -10.92
C ASN A 24 5.54 -5.33 -10.86
N GLN A 25 4.56 -6.23 -10.81
CA GLN A 25 3.16 -5.90 -10.58
C GLN A 25 2.61 -6.95 -9.62
N ILE A 26 2.46 -6.57 -8.36
CA ILE A 26 1.99 -7.50 -7.33
C ILE A 26 0.73 -6.98 -6.65
N MET A 27 -0.04 -7.90 -6.05
CA MET A 27 -1.17 -7.54 -5.22
C MET A 27 -0.65 -7.00 -3.89
N GLY A 28 -1.18 -5.86 -3.45
CA GLY A 28 -0.75 -5.25 -2.19
C GLY A 28 -1.41 -5.87 -0.97
N GLY A 29 -2.60 -6.43 -1.13
CA GLY A 29 -3.36 -7.05 -0.05
C GLY A 29 -4.16 -8.26 -0.53
N PRO A 30 -3.48 -9.36 -0.92
CA PRO A 30 -4.20 -10.52 -1.45
C PRO A 30 -5.24 -11.05 -0.48
N GLY A 31 -6.45 -11.27 -1.00
CA GLY A 31 -7.57 -11.77 -0.23
C GLY A 31 -8.39 -10.72 0.52
N TYR A 32 -7.90 -9.48 0.64
CA TYR A 32 -8.66 -8.44 1.37
C TYR A 32 -8.66 -7.07 0.69
N SER A 33 -7.79 -6.82 -0.27
CA SER A 33 -7.72 -5.52 -0.97
C SER A 33 -7.45 -5.71 -2.46
N PRO A 34 -8.06 -4.87 -3.32
CA PRO A 34 -7.85 -4.97 -4.76
C PRO A 34 -6.63 -4.19 -5.24
N VAL A 35 -5.83 -3.58 -4.36
CA VAL A 35 -4.69 -2.76 -4.77
C VAL A 35 -3.60 -3.61 -5.44
N PHE A 36 -2.93 -3.04 -6.42
CA PHE A 36 -1.81 -3.69 -7.10
C PHE A 36 -0.82 -2.65 -7.61
N GLY A 37 0.42 -3.07 -7.81
CA GLY A 37 1.45 -2.20 -8.35
C GLY A 37 2.86 -2.69 -8.07
N GLY A 38 3.84 -1.82 -8.30
CA GLY A 38 5.24 -2.11 -8.10
C GLY A 38 5.66 -1.98 -6.65
N CYS A 39 6.51 -2.89 -6.19
CA CYS A 39 6.98 -2.92 -4.80
C CYS A 39 8.48 -3.20 -4.74
N VAL A 40 9.20 -2.37 -4.00
CA VAL A 40 10.64 -2.52 -3.76
C VAL A 40 10.89 -2.47 -2.26
N GLU A 41 11.78 -3.34 -1.79
CA GLU A 41 12.15 -3.40 -0.37
C GLU A 41 13.62 -3.06 -0.18
N GLY A 42 13.90 -2.22 0.81
CA GLY A 42 15.23 -2.03 1.35
C GLY A 42 15.41 -2.82 2.64
N GLU A 43 16.42 -2.46 3.42
CA GLU A 43 16.66 -3.11 4.72
C GLU A 43 15.61 -2.75 5.75
N ARG A 44 15.18 -1.48 5.80
CA ARG A 44 14.29 -0.96 6.85
C ARG A 44 12.97 -0.43 6.36
N MET A 45 12.83 -0.24 5.05
CA MET A 45 11.64 0.37 4.47
C MET A 45 11.19 -0.42 3.26
N ILE A 46 9.88 -0.48 3.07
CA ILE A 46 9.24 -1.04 1.90
C ILE A 46 8.48 0.10 1.23
N VAL A 47 8.64 0.26 -0.07
CA VAL A 47 7.90 1.26 -0.83
C VAL A 47 7.14 0.59 -1.97
N ALA A 48 5.98 1.14 -2.29
CA ALA A 48 5.16 0.62 -3.37
C ALA A 48 4.38 1.75 -4.04
N LEU A 49 4.25 1.65 -5.35
CA LEU A 49 3.38 2.50 -6.13
C LEU A 49 2.16 1.68 -6.50
N MET A 50 1.02 2.00 -5.88
CA MET A 50 -0.18 1.17 -5.95
C MET A 50 -1.32 1.88 -6.66
N ARG A 51 -2.13 1.07 -7.34
CA ARG A 51 -3.38 1.52 -7.97
C ARG A 51 -4.53 0.85 -7.24
N TYR A 52 -5.49 1.67 -6.82
CA TYR A 52 -6.72 1.21 -6.19
C TYR A 52 -7.86 1.38 -7.20
N PRO A 53 -8.40 0.28 -7.75
CA PRO A 53 -9.43 0.37 -8.78
C PRO A 53 -10.68 1.12 -8.32
N ALA A 54 -11.27 1.88 -9.24
CA ALA A 54 -12.50 2.62 -9.00
C ALA A 54 -13.64 1.69 -8.57
N GLY A 55 -14.45 2.15 -7.63
CA GLY A 55 -15.67 1.46 -7.21
C GLY A 55 -15.44 0.23 -6.34
N LYS A 56 -14.23 0.00 -5.84
CA LYS A 56 -13.89 -1.21 -5.06
C LYS A 56 -13.67 -0.91 -3.58
N PRO A 57 -14.20 -1.76 -2.69
CA PRO A 57 -13.87 -1.72 -1.27
C PRO A 57 -12.74 -2.68 -0.93
N SER A 58 -12.13 -2.51 0.24
CA SER A 58 -11.32 -3.56 0.85
C SER A 58 -12.03 -4.11 2.08
N ASP A 59 -11.62 -5.30 2.50
CA ASP A 59 -12.06 -5.85 3.78
C ASP A 59 -11.21 -5.26 4.90
N ALA A 60 -11.75 -5.27 6.12
CA ALA A 60 -10.99 -4.85 7.29
C ALA A 60 -9.77 -5.76 7.46
N HIS A 61 -8.62 -5.17 7.73
CA HIS A 61 -7.34 -5.88 7.84
C HIS A 61 -6.38 -5.10 8.73
N SER A 62 -5.25 -5.71 9.06
CA SER A 62 -4.19 -5.09 9.83
C SER A 62 -2.84 -5.66 9.41
N HIS A 63 -1.78 -4.98 9.80
CA HIS A 63 -0.40 -5.42 9.59
C HIS A 63 0.50 -4.88 10.71
N PRO A 64 1.57 -5.62 11.05
CA PRO A 64 2.44 -5.21 12.14
C PRO A 64 3.26 -3.95 11.87
N ASN A 65 3.47 -3.63 10.60
CA ASN A 65 4.25 -2.46 10.23
C ASN A 65 3.42 -1.17 10.27
N GLU A 66 4.10 -0.08 10.53
CA GLU A 66 3.58 1.27 10.38
C GLU A 66 3.53 1.62 8.90
N GLN A 67 2.56 2.42 8.47
CA GLN A 67 2.38 2.74 7.05
C GLN A 67 2.00 4.20 6.84
N TRP A 68 2.56 4.79 5.79
CA TRP A 68 2.16 6.07 5.23
C TRP A 68 1.69 5.88 3.80
N ILE A 69 0.66 6.61 3.40
CA ILE A 69 0.10 6.55 2.05
C ILE A 69 -0.03 7.97 1.53
N TYR A 70 0.64 8.28 0.42
CA TYR A 70 0.56 9.58 -0.22
C TYR A 70 -0.24 9.47 -1.53
N VAL A 71 -1.38 10.18 -1.61
CA VAL A 71 -2.25 10.10 -2.80
C VAL A 71 -1.69 10.97 -3.91
N LEU A 72 -1.51 10.38 -5.08
CA LEU A 72 -1.02 11.06 -6.29
C LEU A 72 -2.16 11.41 -7.24
N GLU A 73 -3.13 10.51 -7.42
CA GLU A 73 -4.26 10.70 -8.33
C GLU A 73 -5.51 10.06 -7.73
N GLY A 74 -6.67 10.64 -8.05
CA GLY A 74 -7.94 10.13 -7.56
C GLY A 74 -8.16 10.44 -6.09
N GLU A 75 -9.05 9.69 -5.46
CA GLU A 75 -9.38 9.84 -4.06
C GLU A 75 -9.42 8.50 -3.35
N LEU A 76 -9.03 8.50 -2.08
CA LEU A 76 -9.04 7.32 -1.24
C LEU A 76 -9.81 7.63 0.04
N GLU A 77 -10.60 6.69 0.51
CA GLU A 77 -11.22 6.77 1.82
C GLU A 77 -10.75 5.60 2.68
N MET A 78 -10.42 5.89 3.94
CA MET A 78 -10.01 4.88 4.90
C MET A 78 -10.80 5.02 6.19
N GLU A 79 -11.15 3.89 6.78
CA GLU A 79 -11.89 3.84 8.04
C GLU A 79 -11.01 3.37 9.18
N PHE A 80 -11.05 4.11 10.28
CA PHE A 80 -10.42 3.77 11.55
C PHE A 80 -11.46 3.97 12.65
N ASP A 81 -11.71 2.92 13.45
CA ASP A 81 -12.64 2.99 14.58
C ASP A 81 -14.04 3.52 14.23
N GLY A 82 -14.54 3.11 13.06
CA GLY A 82 -15.87 3.51 12.61
C GLY A 82 -15.96 4.88 11.94
N LYS A 83 -14.84 5.61 11.85
CA LYS A 83 -14.81 6.92 11.21
C LYS A 83 -14.09 6.84 9.87
N TRP A 84 -14.71 7.39 8.84
CA TRP A 84 -14.13 7.48 7.51
C TRP A 84 -13.38 8.80 7.30
N TYR A 85 -12.20 8.69 6.69
CA TYR A 85 -11.36 9.83 6.32
C TYR A 85 -11.15 9.80 4.82
N ARG A 86 -11.27 10.96 4.17
CA ARG A 86 -11.10 11.08 2.73
C ARG A 86 -9.85 11.88 2.42
N GLY A 87 -9.08 11.46 1.41
CA GLY A 87 -7.91 12.19 0.91
C GLY A 87 -7.81 12.10 -0.59
N GLY A 88 -7.45 13.23 -1.20
CA GLY A 88 -7.15 13.34 -2.62
C GLY A 88 -5.68 13.66 -2.85
N PRO A 89 -5.30 14.08 -4.07
CA PRO A 89 -3.90 14.38 -4.39
C PRO A 89 -3.27 15.35 -3.39
N GLY A 90 -2.11 14.97 -2.87
CA GLY A 90 -1.39 15.77 -1.87
C GLY A 90 -1.72 15.41 -0.43
N HIS A 91 -2.72 14.58 -0.17
CA HIS A 91 -3.03 14.12 1.18
C HIS A 91 -2.25 12.86 1.53
N CYS A 92 -1.90 12.75 2.80
CA CYS A 92 -1.17 11.61 3.32
C CYS A 92 -1.97 10.94 4.43
N PHE A 93 -2.16 9.61 4.34
CA PHE A 93 -2.80 8.82 5.39
C PHE A 93 -1.73 8.18 6.25
N TYR A 94 -1.99 8.10 7.54
CA TYR A 94 -1.15 7.38 8.48
C TYR A 94 -1.90 6.18 9.05
N VAL A 95 -1.27 5.01 8.98
CA VAL A 95 -1.81 3.76 9.50
C VAL A 95 -0.89 3.27 10.61
N PRO A 96 -1.33 3.34 11.88
CA PRO A 96 -0.52 2.82 12.98
C PRO A 96 -0.31 1.31 12.87
N ALA A 97 0.80 0.84 13.44
CA ALA A 97 1.09 -0.59 13.53
C ALA A 97 -0.06 -1.34 14.21
N ASN A 98 -0.45 -2.47 13.64
CA ASN A 98 -1.49 -3.37 14.16
C ASN A 98 -2.90 -2.77 14.21
N LYS A 99 -3.11 -1.58 13.68
CA LYS A 99 -4.43 -0.94 13.68
C LYS A 99 -5.32 -1.56 12.61
N VAL A 100 -6.46 -2.09 13.01
CA VAL A 100 -7.47 -2.58 12.07
C VAL A 100 -8.04 -1.41 11.30
N HIS A 101 -8.06 -1.52 9.99
CA HIS A 101 -8.56 -0.49 9.09
C HIS A 101 -9.10 -1.12 7.82
N LYS A 102 -9.85 -0.35 7.07
CA LYS A 102 -10.28 -0.73 5.73
C LYS A 102 -10.30 0.51 4.83
N ALA A 103 -10.32 0.27 3.54
CA ALA A 103 -10.30 1.35 2.56
C ALA A 103 -11.38 1.12 1.51
N ARG A 104 -11.67 2.16 0.75
CA ARG A 104 -12.55 2.06 -0.42
C ARG A 104 -12.21 3.19 -1.39
N ASN A 105 -12.49 2.94 -2.65
CA ASN A 105 -12.48 3.95 -3.70
C ASN A 105 -13.88 4.02 -4.28
N GLU A 106 -14.66 5.01 -3.87
CA GLU A 106 -16.01 5.21 -4.38
C GLU A 106 -16.07 6.19 -5.54
N GLY A 107 -14.91 6.65 -6.01
CA GLY A 107 -14.82 7.57 -7.14
C GLY A 107 -15.04 6.90 -8.48
N ALA A 108 -15.12 7.73 -9.52
CA ALA A 108 -15.33 7.27 -10.89
C ALA A 108 -14.02 6.85 -11.58
N ARG A 109 -12.88 7.07 -10.94
CA ARG A 109 -11.57 6.75 -11.50
C ARG A 109 -10.68 6.09 -10.45
N ASP A 110 -9.64 5.41 -10.92
CA ASP A 110 -8.67 4.75 -10.04
C ASP A 110 -7.94 5.77 -9.16
N CYS A 111 -7.60 5.35 -7.96
CA CYS A 111 -6.70 6.10 -7.09
C CYS A 111 -5.29 5.54 -7.26
N VAL A 112 -4.31 6.43 -7.42
CA VAL A 112 -2.90 6.06 -7.45
C VAL A 112 -2.23 6.67 -6.24
N PHE A 113 -1.51 5.85 -5.47
CA PHE A 113 -0.82 6.31 -4.28
C PHE A 113 0.56 5.68 -4.16
N PHE A 114 1.45 6.41 -3.50
CA PHE A 114 2.75 5.89 -3.09
C PHE A 114 2.68 5.58 -1.61
N THR A 115 3.12 4.39 -1.23
CA THR A 115 3.08 3.96 0.16
C THR A 115 4.45 3.55 0.66
N CYS A 116 4.66 3.75 1.95
CA CYS A 116 5.87 3.38 2.64
C CYS A 116 5.50 2.65 3.93
N LYS A 117 6.08 1.48 4.13
CA LYS A 117 5.93 0.69 5.37
C LYS A 117 7.30 0.40 5.93
N ASP A 118 7.39 0.28 7.27
CA ASP A 118 8.62 -0.25 7.84
C ASP A 118 8.77 -1.75 7.49
N ALA A 119 9.99 -2.24 7.47
CA ALA A 119 10.30 -3.60 7.04
C ALA A 119 10.30 -4.62 8.20
N SER A 120 9.59 -4.34 9.29
CA SER A 120 9.38 -5.32 10.36
C SER A 120 8.57 -6.52 9.88
N HIS A 121 7.83 -6.34 8.80
CA HIS A 121 7.01 -7.36 8.15
C HIS A 121 7.01 -7.06 6.65
N GLY A 122 6.48 -7.96 5.82
CA GLY A 122 6.30 -7.70 4.39
C GLY A 122 5.18 -6.71 4.11
N LEU A 123 4.90 -6.47 2.84
CA LEU A 123 3.84 -5.56 2.41
C LEU A 123 2.45 -6.05 2.84
N HIS A 124 2.24 -7.37 2.82
CA HIS A 124 0.94 -7.98 3.06
C HIS A 124 0.58 -7.99 4.55
N GLY A 125 -0.68 -7.68 4.83
CA GLY A 125 -1.26 -7.83 6.15
C GLY A 125 -2.10 -9.09 6.27
N LYS A 126 -3.04 -9.06 7.19
CA LYS A 126 -3.98 -10.15 7.42
C LYS A 126 -5.40 -9.59 7.56
N LYS A 127 -6.36 -10.36 7.07
CA LYS A 127 -7.77 -10.02 7.21
C LYS A 127 -8.19 -10.05 8.69
N ALA A 128 -8.93 -9.04 9.08
CA ALA A 128 -9.42 -8.95 10.45
C ALA A 128 -10.64 -9.84 10.69
#